data_90c18e20b911664ddafbbb5cfac94aad
#
_entry.id   90c18e20b911664ddafbbb5cfac94aad
#
_cell.length_a   1.000
_cell.length_b   1.000
_cell.length_c   1.000
_cell.angle_alpha   90.00
_cell.angle_beta   90.00
_cell.angle_gamma   90.00
#
_symmetry.space_group_name_H-M   'P 1'
#
loop_
_entity.id
_entity.type
_entity.pdbx_description
1 polymer ?
#
loop_
_entity_poly.entity_id
_entity_poly.type
_entity_poly.pdbx_seq_one_letter_code
_entity_poly.pdbx_strand_id
1 'polypeptide(L)'
;MEDTMKFKDLKERAKDALRENFGAKLRLFLIPIFWGIISTNMTYQSNYNSNMDTVNNFDANTITTGLLLSILIGILIGGLIGLMISVIIDVITVGARFNYIKIYRGERENPRFKNIFTPFKDGSWTKIFVLHLVTALLIGLLTVTIIGIPFAIYLGLGWSQKDYILFDQLESGTYTGIWGVLNASAQVMRGSRGDYFLFLLSFILWYILSGITLGLAKFWTTPYIEMSTIAYYQNLIDTKRNMNQSAY
;
A
#
# COMPACT_ATOMS: atom_id res chain seq x y z
N MET A 1 4.82 27.29 15.65
CA MET A 1 4.79 26.73 14.27
C MET A 1 5.97 25.80 14.21
N GLU A 2 5.74 24.58 14.70
CA GLU A 2 6.78 23.58 14.95
C GLU A 2 7.27 23.02 13.61
N ASP A 3 8.56 22.87 13.51
CA ASP A 3 9.33 22.56 12.29
C ASP A 3 8.97 21.16 11.78
N THR A 4 7.84 21.07 11.06
CA THR A 4 7.52 19.84 10.31
C THR A 4 8.66 19.61 9.33
N MET A 5 9.38 18.53 9.51
CA MET A 5 10.53 18.16 8.69
C MET A 5 10.15 18.23 7.21
N LYS A 6 10.91 18.96 6.41
CA LYS A 6 10.62 19.15 4.98
C LYS A 6 10.65 17.79 4.26
N PHE A 7 9.81 17.60 3.27
CA PHE A 7 9.77 16.36 2.46
C PHE A 7 11.15 15.96 1.91
N LYS A 8 12.00 16.95 1.64
CA LYS A 8 13.38 16.74 1.21
C LYS A 8 14.17 15.98 2.26
N ASP A 9 14.10 16.39 3.51
CA ASP A 9 14.86 15.79 4.61
C ASP A 9 14.39 14.37 4.92
N LEU A 10 13.06 14.12 4.84
CA LEU A 10 12.50 12.77 4.96
C LEU A 10 13.00 11.84 3.86
N LYS A 11 13.06 12.35 2.63
CA LYS A 11 13.57 11.60 1.48
C LYS A 11 15.08 11.35 1.54
N GLU A 12 15.85 12.29 2.09
CA GLU A 12 17.29 12.11 2.34
C GLU A 12 17.53 11.03 3.39
N ARG A 13 16.85 11.08 4.53
CA ARG A 13 16.91 10.02 5.55
C ARG A 13 16.55 8.65 4.99
N ALA A 14 15.54 8.58 4.13
CA ALA A 14 15.17 7.33 3.46
C ALA A 14 16.28 6.81 2.55
N LYS A 15 16.96 7.69 1.81
CA LYS A 15 18.12 7.31 0.98
C LYS A 15 19.28 6.81 1.83
N ASP A 16 19.58 7.48 2.93
CA ASP A 16 20.65 7.08 3.85
C ASP A 16 20.35 5.71 4.45
N ALA A 17 19.10 5.49 4.91
CA ALA A 17 18.66 4.19 5.40
C ALA A 17 18.74 3.07 4.36
N LEU A 18 18.69 3.40 3.06
CA LEU A 18 18.81 2.43 1.96
C LEU A 18 20.25 2.25 1.46
N ARG A 19 21.15 3.21 1.71
CA ARG A 19 22.47 3.30 1.09
C ARG A 19 23.32 2.05 1.34
N GLU A 20 23.36 1.59 2.58
CA GLU A 20 24.09 0.39 2.92
C GLU A 20 23.30 -0.87 2.57
N ASN A 21 23.94 -1.85 1.95
CA ASN A 21 23.32 -3.14 1.57
C ASN A 21 21.98 -3.02 0.81
N PHE A 22 21.88 -2.05 -0.12
CA PHE A 22 20.67 -1.81 -0.92
C PHE A 22 20.09 -3.10 -1.52
N GLY A 23 20.95 -3.99 -2.06
CA GLY A 23 20.52 -5.25 -2.65
C GLY A 23 19.81 -6.18 -1.65
N ALA A 24 20.22 -6.20 -0.39
CA ALA A 24 19.54 -6.98 0.65
C ALA A 24 18.16 -6.37 0.98
N LYS A 25 18.06 -5.04 1.02
CA LYS A 25 16.82 -4.30 1.28
C LYS A 25 15.85 -4.42 0.10
N LEU A 26 16.35 -4.33 -1.14
CA LEU A 26 15.57 -4.55 -2.36
C LEU A 26 14.93 -5.96 -2.39
N ARG A 27 15.67 -6.99 -1.97
CA ARG A 27 15.16 -8.38 -1.98
C ARG A 27 13.87 -8.56 -1.20
N LEU A 28 13.59 -7.72 -0.21
CA LEU A 28 12.36 -7.78 0.57
C LEU A 28 11.11 -7.41 -0.27
N PHE A 29 11.28 -6.62 -1.32
CA PHE A 29 10.18 -6.19 -2.18
C PHE A 29 10.14 -6.92 -3.54
N LEU A 30 10.97 -7.93 -3.78
CA LEU A 30 10.98 -8.63 -5.06
C LEU A 30 9.60 -9.22 -5.42
N ILE A 31 8.93 -9.91 -4.48
CA ILE A 31 7.62 -10.50 -4.74
C ILE A 31 6.58 -9.40 -5.09
N PRO A 32 6.38 -8.35 -4.27
CA PRO A 32 5.49 -7.24 -4.64
C PRO A 32 5.85 -6.56 -5.95
N ILE A 33 7.14 -6.37 -6.26
CA ILE A 33 7.60 -5.75 -7.50
C ILE A 33 7.23 -6.63 -8.69
N PHE A 34 7.59 -7.92 -8.68
CA PHE A 34 7.25 -8.85 -9.76
C PHE A 34 5.75 -8.96 -9.95
N TRP A 35 4.98 -9.09 -8.86
CA TRP A 35 3.53 -9.06 -8.94
C TRP A 35 3.00 -7.76 -9.57
N GLY A 36 3.52 -6.62 -9.15
CA GLY A 36 3.15 -5.33 -9.72
C GLY A 36 3.52 -5.17 -11.20
N ILE A 37 4.59 -5.80 -11.68
CA ILE A 37 4.94 -5.84 -13.11
C ILE A 37 3.97 -6.74 -13.86
N ILE A 38 3.72 -7.95 -13.37
CA ILE A 38 2.81 -8.92 -13.99
C ILE A 38 1.40 -8.33 -14.09
N SER A 39 0.86 -7.81 -12.99
CA SER A 39 -0.50 -7.24 -12.96
C SER A 39 -0.64 -6.04 -13.92
N THR A 40 0.37 -5.18 -14.00
CA THR A 40 0.38 -4.07 -14.95
C THR A 40 0.33 -4.58 -16.39
N ASN A 41 1.18 -5.55 -16.75
CA ASN A 41 1.21 -6.10 -18.11
C ASN A 41 -0.09 -6.86 -18.45
N MET A 42 -0.66 -7.62 -17.52
CA MET A 42 -1.96 -8.29 -17.73
C MET A 42 -3.08 -7.28 -17.99
N THR A 43 -3.09 -6.16 -17.27
CA THR A 43 -4.08 -5.10 -17.49
C THR A 43 -3.94 -4.47 -18.88
N TYR A 44 -2.71 -4.21 -19.35
CA TYR A 44 -2.48 -3.69 -20.70
C TYR A 44 -2.95 -4.67 -21.79
N GLN A 45 -2.61 -5.95 -21.66
CA GLN A 45 -3.02 -6.99 -22.60
C GLN A 45 -4.54 -7.17 -22.62
N SER A 46 -5.18 -7.20 -21.45
CA SER A 46 -6.64 -7.32 -21.36
C SER A 46 -7.35 -6.15 -22.02
N ASN A 47 -6.92 -4.92 -21.76
CA ASN A 47 -7.50 -3.73 -22.38
C ASN A 47 -7.28 -3.71 -23.90
N TYR A 48 -6.09 -4.12 -24.38
CA TYR A 48 -5.80 -4.18 -25.80
C TYR A 48 -6.70 -5.20 -26.51
N ASN A 49 -6.80 -6.43 -26.01
CA ASN A 49 -7.62 -7.49 -26.59
C ASN A 49 -9.12 -7.13 -26.55
N SER A 50 -9.62 -6.62 -25.43
CA SER A 50 -11.03 -6.22 -25.30
C SER A 50 -11.41 -5.12 -26.28
N ASN A 51 -10.54 -4.14 -26.51
CA ASN A 51 -10.78 -3.07 -27.50
C ASN A 51 -10.82 -3.62 -28.92
N MET A 52 -9.91 -4.54 -29.27
CA MET A 52 -9.87 -5.14 -30.61
C MET A 52 -11.07 -6.05 -30.87
N ASP A 53 -11.46 -6.86 -29.91
CA ASP A 53 -12.61 -7.77 -30.01
C ASP A 53 -13.94 -6.99 -30.10
N THR A 54 -14.07 -5.90 -29.35
CA THR A 54 -15.25 -5.05 -29.38
C THR A 54 -15.39 -4.34 -30.73
N VAL A 55 -14.28 -3.88 -31.31
CA VAL A 55 -14.31 -3.20 -32.63
C VAL A 55 -14.64 -4.17 -33.76
N ASN A 56 -14.14 -5.42 -33.68
CA ASN A 56 -14.25 -6.37 -34.77
C ASN A 56 -15.54 -7.22 -34.74
N ASN A 57 -16.16 -7.41 -33.57
CA ASN A 57 -17.22 -8.42 -33.37
C ASN A 57 -18.47 -7.88 -32.67
N PHE A 58 -18.67 -6.55 -32.59
CA PHE A 58 -19.84 -6.00 -31.92
C PHE A 58 -21.11 -6.16 -32.79
N ASP A 59 -21.87 -7.23 -32.55
CA ASP A 59 -23.23 -7.41 -33.04
C ASP A 59 -24.22 -7.28 -31.88
N ALA A 60 -24.94 -6.16 -31.85
CA ALA A 60 -25.91 -5.86 -30.80
C ALA A 60 -27.05 -6.90 -30.68
N ASN A 61 -27.31 -7.67 -31.76
CA ASN A 61 -28.36 -8.69 -31.79
C ASN A 61 -27.97 -10.00 -31.09
N THR A 62 -26.69 -10.21 -30.78
CA THR A 62 -26.19 -11.40 -30.07
C THR A 62 -26.23 -11.29 -28.54
N ILE A 63 -26.61 -10.12 -28.00
CA ILE A 63 -26.70 -9.93 -26.54
C ILE A 63 -27.96 -10.61 -26.00
N THR A 64 -27.79 -11.86 -25.56
CA THR A 64 -28.83 -12.59 -24.84
C THR A 64 -28.70 -12.35 -23.33
N THR A 65 -29.82 -12.47 -22.59
CA THR A 65 -29.82 -12.38 -21.11
C THR A 65 -28.84 -13.40 -20.50
N GLY A 66 -28.68 -14.58 -21.10
CA GLY A 66 -27.72 -15.59 -20.67
C GLY A 66 -26.27 -15.15 -20.83
N LEU A 67 -25.94 -14.44 -21.91
CA LEU A 67 -24.59 -13.88 -22.12
C LEU A 67 -24.28 -12.79 -21.08
N LEU A 68 -25.23 -11.88 -20.82
CA LEU A 68 -25.05 -10.83 -19.78
C LEU A 68 -24.84 -11.45 -18.40
N LEU A 69 -25.61 -12.48 -18.05
CA LEU A 69 -25.47 -13.20 -16.78
C LEU A 69 -24.09 -13.90 -16.68
N SER A 70 -23.63 -14.55 -17.73
CA SER A 70 -22.31 -15.22 -17.73
C SER A 70 -21.16 -14.23 -17.59
N ILE A 71 -21.25 -13.07 -18.26
CA ILE A 71 -20.27 -11.98 -18.11
C ILE A 71 -20.27 -11.44 -16.67
N LEU A 72 -21.46 -11.18 -16.11
CA LEU A 72 -21.57 -10.68 -14.73
C LEU A 72 -21.00 -11.69 -13.72
N ILE A 73 -21.31 -12.96 -13.85
CA ILE A 73 -20.76 -14.03 -13.00
C ILE A 73 -19.23 -14.12 -13.17
N GLY A 74 -18.73 -14.04 -14.40
CA GLY A 74 -17.30 -14.04 -14.68
C GLY A 74 -16.57 -12.86 -14.02
N ILE A 75 -17.13 -11.66 -14.09
CA ILE A 75 -16.59 -10.47 -13.42
C ILE A 75 -16.60 -10.62 -11.89
N LEU A 76 -17.69 -11.16 -11.33
CA LEU A 76 -17.79 -11.38 -9.87
C LEU A 76 -16.78 -12.41 -9.39
N ILE A 77 -16.69 -13.56 -10.04
CA ILE A 77 -15.74 -14.62 -9.65
C ILE A 77 -14.31 -14.16 -9.86
N GLY A 78 -14.00 -13.58 -11.03
CA GLY A 78 -12.66 -13.05 -11.32
C GLY A 78 -12.25 -11.93 -10.37
N GLY A 79 -13.18 -11.05 -10.02
CA GLY A 79 -12.97 -9.99 -9.04
C GLY A 79 -12.69 -10.52 -7.64
N LEU A 80 -13.43 -11.54 -7.19
CA LEU A 80 -13.19 -12.18 -5.88
C LEU A 80 -11.84 -12.89 -5.84
N ILE A 81 -11.48 -13.65 -6.87
CA ILE A 81 -10.18 -14.31 -6.96
C ILE A 81 -9.07 -13.28 -6.97
N GLY A 82 -9.19 -12.23 -7.78
CA GLY A 82 -8.22 -11.14 -7.84
C GLY A 82 -8.03 -10.42 -6.50
N LEU A 83 -9.13 -10.16 -5.79
CA LEU A 83 -9.09 -9.58 -4.44
C LEU A 83 -8.36 -10.49 -3.45
N MET A 84 -8.66 -11.78 -3.45
CA MET A 84 -7.99 -12.73 -2.55
C MET A 84 -6.48 -12.82 -2.83
N ILE A 85 -6.09 -12.87 -4.09
CA ILE A 85 -4.66 -12.87 -4.47
C ILE A 85 -4.00 -11.55 -4.04
N SER A 86 -4.63 -10.40 -4.27
CA SER A 86 -4.07 -9.11 -3.90
C SER A 86 -3.84 -9.01 -2.38
N VAL A 87 -4.80 -9.46 -1.56
CA VAL A 87 -4.66 -9.44 -0.10
C VAL A 87 -3.54 -10.38 0.39
N ILE A 88 -3.31 -11.52 -0.27
CA ILE A 88 -2.16 -12.39 0.06
C ILE A 88 -0.84 -11.67 -0.26
N ILE A 89 -0.74 -11.02 -1.41
CA ILE A 89 0.44 -10.22 -1.77
C ILE A 89 0.63 -9.05 -0.80
N ASP A 90 -0.44 -8.43 -0.33
CA ASP A 90 -0.40 -7.38 0.69
C ASP A 90 0.19 -7.89 2.01
N VAL A 91 -0.15 -9.10 2.46
CA VAL A 91 0.47 -9.71 3.66
C VAL A 91 1.98 -9.80 3.50
N ILE A 92 2.46 -10.23 2.34
CA ILE A 92 3.90 -10.31 2.04
C ILE A 92 4.52 -8.90 2.02
N THR A 93 3.83 -7.93 1.41
CA THR A 93 4.26 -6.54 1.33
C THR A 93 4.36 -5.91 2.72
N VAL A 94 3.38 -6.16 3.59
CA VAL A 94 3.41 -5.70 4.99
C VAL A 94 4.56 -6.36 5.76
N GLY A 95 4.84 -7.64 5.51
CA GLY A 95 6.03 -8.31 6.05
C GLY A 95 7.34 -7.63 5.63
N ALA A 96 7.43 -7.14 4.40
CA ALA A 96 8.57 -6.33 3.94
C ALA A 96 8.60 -4.95 4.63
N ARG A 97 7.46 -4.27 4.79
CA ARG A 97 7.33 -2.99 5.51
C ARG A 97 7.76 -3.13 6.98
N PHE A 98 7.37 -4.19 7.66
CA PHE A 98 7.81 -4.48 9.03
C PHE A 98 9.33 -4.58 9.15
N ASN A 99 9.97 -5.20 8.16
CA ASN A 99 11.43 -5.21 8.10
C ASN A 99 12.03 -3.83 7.83
N TYR A 100 11.40 -3.02 6.99
CA TYR A 100 11.87 -1.66 6.69
C TYR A 100 11.74 -0.73 7.89
N ILE A 101 10.69 -0.86 8.73
CA ILE A 101 10.59 -0.11 10.00
C ILE A 101 11.81 -0.45 10.90
N LYS A 102 12.12 -1.74 11.04
CA LYS A 102 13.28 -2.19 11.84
C LYS A 102 14.61 -1.68 11.29
N ILE A 103 14.75 -1.63 9.97
CA ILE A 103 15.94 -1.05 9.32
C ILE A 103 16.02 0.44 9.60
N TYR A 104 14.92 1.18 9.44
CA TYR A 104 14.89 2.62 9.67
C TYR A 104 15.19 3.00 11.13
N ARG A 105 14.73 2.18 12.08
CA ARG A 105 15.01 2.33 13.52
C ARG A 105 16.39 1.87 13.94
N GLY A 106 17.20 1.33 13.02
CA GLY A 106 18.53 0.77 13.32
C GLY A 106 18.52 -0.59 14.03
N GLU A 107 17.35 -1.24 14.14
CA GLU A 107 17.18 -2.53 14.81
C GLU A 107 17.62 -3.71 13.93
N ARG A 108 17.82 -3.48 12.64
CA ARG A 108 18.19 -4.51 11.65
C ARG A 108 19.02 -3.94 10.52
N GLU A 109 20.28 -4.34 10.42
CA GLU A 109 21.19 -3.90 9.36
C GLU A 109 21.10 -4.77 8.09
N ASN A 110 21.11 -6.09 8.26
CA ASN A 110 21.18 -7.06 7.17
C ASN A 110 19.92 -7.95 7.09
N PRO A 111 18.85 -7.49 6.42
CA PRO A 111 17.65 -8.27 6.27
C PRO A 111 17.86 -9.46 5.33
N ARG A 112 17.31 -10.61 5.68
CA ARG A 112 17.27 -11.79 4.80
C ARG A 112 15.92 -11.83 4.08
N PHE A 113 15.88 -12.29 2.83
CA PHE A 113 14.64 -12.44 2.07
C PHE A 113 13.54 -13.16 2.84
N LYS A 114 13.87 -14.26 3.53
CA LYS A 114 12.93 -15.02 4.36
C LYS A 114 12.21 -14.23 5.46
N ASN A 115 12.72 -13.05 5.79
CA ASN A 115 12.14 -12.21 6.85
C ASN A 115 10.79 -11.61 6.44
N ILE A 116 10.47 -11.54 5.14
CA ILE A 116 9.15 -11.10 4.67
C ILE A 116 8.03 -12.06 5.10
N PHE A 117 8.38 -13.33 5.35
CA PHE A 117 7.44 -14.36 5.79
C PHE A 117 7.30 -14.44 7.32
N THR A 118 7.91 -13.51 8.07
CA THR A 118 7.76 -13.44 9.54
C THR A 118 6.30 -13.42 9.97
N PRO A 119 5.38 -12.64 9.35
CA PRO A 119 3.97 -12.65 9.73
C PRO A 119 3.30 -14.02 9.67
N PHE A 120 3.75 -14.91 8.78
CA PHE A 120 3.23 -16.29 8.70
C PHE A 120 3.76 -17.19 9.82
N LYS A 121 4.91 -16.85 10.41
CA LYS A 121 5.54 -17.63 11.48
C LYS A 121 5.02 -17.25 12.87
N ASP A 122 4.78 -15.97 13.09
CA ASP A 122 4.30 -15.43 14.37
C ASP A 122 2.78 -15.35 14.46
N GLY A 123 2.07 -15.76 13.40
CA GLY A 123 0.62 -15.77 13.34
C GLY A 123 -0.02 -14.39 13.10
N SER A 124 0.76 -13.34 12.89
CA SER A 124 0.22 -11.99 12.63
C SER A 124 -0.41 -11.83 11.24
N TRP A 125 -0.15 -12.79 10.33
CA TRP A 125 -0.69 -12.77 8.96
C TRP A 125 -2.21 -12.67 8.92
N THR A 126 -2.93 -13.31 9.86
CA THR A 126 -4.40 -13.24 9.94
C THR A 126 -4.88 -11.83 10.26
N LYS A 127 -4.17 -11.12 11.14
CA LYS A 127 -4.50 -9.73 11.50
C LYS A 127 -4.25 -8.80 10.32
N ILE A 128 -3.13 -8.98 9.61
CA ILE A 128 -2.81 -8.23 8.39
C ILE A 128 -3.85 -8.51 7.30
N PHE A 129 -4.14 -9.81 7.07
CA PHE A 129 -5.12 -10.24 6.07
C PHE A 129 -6.50 -9.61 6.31
N VAL A 130 -7.02 -9.71 7.53
CA VAL A 130 -8.34 -9.15 7.87
C VAL A 130 -8.32 -7.62 7.79
N LEU A 131 -7.25 -6.96 8.24
CA LEU A 131 -7.10 -5.51 8.14
C LEU A 131 -7.17 -5.03 6.68
N HIS A 132 -6.44 -5.68 5.78
CA HIS A 132 -6.43 -5.33 4.35
C HIS A 132 -7.74 -5.69 3.67
N LEU A 133 -8.33 -6.85 3.99
CA LEU A 133 -9.63 -7.25 3.45
C LEU A 133 -10.73 -6.25 3.83
N VAL A 134 -10.83 -5.92 5.12
CA VAL A 134 -11.83 -4.96 5.62
C VAL A 134 -11.64 -3.58 4.99
N THR A 135 -10.40 -3.08 4.93
CA THR A 135 -10.09 -1.80 4.28
C THR A 135 -10.41 -1.81 2.78
N ALA A 136 -10.08 -2.87 2.08
CA ALA A 136 -10.36 -3.02 0.64
C ALA A 136 -11.86 -3.04 0.36
N LEU A 137 -12.63 -3.80 1.15
CA LEU A 137 -14.09 -3.86 1.01
C LEU A 137 -14.77 -2.52 1.31
N LEU A 138 -14.37 -1.83 2.38
CA LEU A 138 -14.96 -0.54 2.74
C LEU A 138 -14.64 0.54 1.73
N ILE A 139 -13.39 0.66 1.31
CA ILE A 139 -12.97 1.64 0.30
C ILE A 139 -13.57 1.26 -1.05
N GLY A 140 -13.56 -0.02 -1.42
CA GLY A 140 -14.16 -0.52 -2.65
C GLY A 140 -15.66 -0.21 -2.73
N LEU A 141 -16.42 -0.46 -1.66
CA LEU A 141 -17.86 -0.13 -1.62
C LEU A 141 -18.12 1.36 -1.82
N LEU A 142 -17.31 2.23 -1.20
CA LEU A 142 -17.43 3.68 -1.38
C LEU A 142 -17.10 4.12 -2.81
N THR A 143 -16.13 3.49 -3.47
CA THR A 143 -15.72 3.85 -4.84
C THR A 143 -16.72 3.43 -5.92
N VAL A 144 -17.67 2.54 -5.62
CA VAL A 144 -18.76 2.19 -6.56
C VAL A 144 -19.64 3.39 -6.88
N THR A 145 -19.76 4.35 -5.97
CA THR A 145 -20.57 5.56 -6.18
C THR A 145 -19.68 6.79 -6.38
N ILE A 146 -20.06 7.67 -7.31
CA ILE A 146 -19.34 8.92 -7.56
C ILE A 146 -19.26 9.78 -6.28
N ILE A 147 -20.34 9.82 -5.49
CA ILE A 147 -20.40 10.55 -4.22
C ILE A 147 -19.48 9.92 -3.17
N GLY A 148 -19.29 8.61 -3.19
CA GLY A 148 -18.42 7.90 -2.26
C GLY A 148 -16.92 8.10 -2.52
N ILE A 149 -16.50 8.51 -3.73
CA ILE A 149 -15.07 8.69 -4.07
C ILE A 149 -14.37 9.69 -3.14
N PRO A 150 -14.90 10.91 -2.87
CA PRO A 150 -14.26 11.82 -1.91
C PRO A 150 -14.12 11.23 -0.51
N PHE A 151 -15.13 10.47 -0.05
CA PHE A 151 -15.07 9.79 1.25
C PHE A 151 -14.04 8.66 1.24
N ALA A 152 -13.93 7.89 0.16
CA ALA A 152 -12.91 6.86 0.00
C ALA A 152 -11.49 7.44 0.05
N ILE A 153 -11.25 8.58 -0.61
CA ILE A 153 -9.97 9.30 -0.55
C ILE A 153 -9.70 9.78 0.89
N TYR A 154 -10.68 10.40 1.53
CA TYR A 154 -10.54 10.90 2.90
C TYR A 154 -10.22 9.79 3.91
N LEU A 155 -10.91 8.65 3.82
CA LEU A 155 -10.65 7.48 4.66
C LEU A 155 -9.32 6.81 4.28
N GLY A 156 -9.02 6.67 3.00
CA GLY A 156 -7.76 6.10 2.52
C GLY A 156 -6.54 6.85 3.03
N LEU A 157 -6.56 8.19 3.00
CA LEU A 157 -5.53 9.02 3.60
C LEU A 157 -5.47 8.84 5.12
N GLY A 158 -6.62 8.75 5.80
CA GLY A 158 -6.68 8.51 7.23
C GLY A 158 -6.13 7.15 7.66
N TRP A 159 -6.31 6.12 6.84
CA TRP A 159 -5.86 4.74 7.10
C TRP A 159 -4.52 4.41 6.43
N SER A 160 -3.84 5.38 5.86
CA SER A 160 -2.58 5.17 5.15
C SER A 160 -1.45 4.64 6.03
N GLN A 161 -1.49 4.92 7.34
CA GLN A 161 -0.46 4.49 8.29
C GLN A 161 -0.84 3.19 9.05
N LYS A 162 -1.94 2.52 8.66
CA LYS A 162 -2.48 1.35 9.37
C LYS A 162 -1.49 0.21 9.57
N ASP A 163 -0.61 -0.04 8.58
CA ASP A 163 0.36 -1.12 8.63
C ASP A 163 1.46 -0.86 9.66
N TYR A 164 1.91 0.39 9.75
CA TYR A 164 2.93 0.82 10.71
C TYR A 164 2.38 0.86 12.13
N ILE A 165 1.13 1.33 12.29
CA ILE A 165 0.40 1.28 13.57
C ILE A 165 0.18 -0.17 14.01
N LEU A 166 -0.22 -1.05 13.08
CA LEU A 166 -0.36 -2.48 13.39
C LEU A 166 0.97 -3.07 13.87
N PHE A 167 2.08 -2.75 13.19
CA PHE A 167 3.42 -3.17 13.60
C PHE A 167 3.72 -2.75 15.04
N ASP A 168 3.57 -1.46 15.35
CA ASP A 168 3.85 -0.92 16.67
C ASP A 168 2.96 -1.52 17.77
N GLN A 169 1.67 -1.74 17.48
CA GLN A 169 0.76 -2.42 18.42
C GLN A 169 1.09 -3.89 18.63
N LEU A 170 1.57 -4.60 17.60
CA LEU A 170 1.99 -5.99 17.72
C LEU A 170 3.29 -6.11 18.51
N GLU A 171 4.24 -5.22 18.27
CA GLU A 171 5.54 -5.22 18.97
C GLU A 171 5.41 -4.82 20.44
N SER A 172 4.54 -3.85 20.75
CA SER A 172 4.26 -3.42 22.13
C SER A 172 3.24 -4.31 22.88
N GLY A 173 2.61 -5.28 22.20
CA GLY A 173 1.57 -6.11 22.80
C GLY A 173 0.24 -5.39 23.09
N THR A 174 0.03 -4.21 22.50
CA THR A 174 -1.15 -3.35 22.72
C THR A 174 -2.22 -3.47 21.63
N TYR A 175 -2.23 -4.57 20.89
CA TYR A 175 -3.18 -4.76 19.81
C TYR A 175 -4.64 -4.79 20.29
N THR A 176 -5.44 -3.85 19.80
CA THR A 176 -6.85 -3.64 20.22
C THR A 176 -7.87 -4.04 19.14
N GLY A 177 -7.47 -4.84 18.17
CA GLY A 177 -8.33 -5.26 17.06
C GLY A 177 -8.23 -4.35 15.84
N ILE A 178 -8.89 -4.77 14.75
CA ILE A 178 -8.82 -4.08 13.44
C ILE A 178 -9.30 -2.64 13.53
N TRP A 179 -10.44 -2.41 14.19
CA TRP A 179 -10.98 -1.07 14.37
C TRP A 179 -10.09 -0.18 15.23
N GLY A 180 -9.41 -0.76 16.23
CA GLY A 180 -8.41 -0.05 17.02
C GLY A 180 -7.25 0.45 16.17
N VAL A 181 -6.72 -0.40 15.27
CA VAL A 181 -5.66 -0.02 14.33
C VAL A 181 -6.12 1.09 13.38
N LEU A 182 -7.31 0.95 12.77
CA LEU A 182 -7.86 1.94 11.84
C LEU A 182 -8.13 3.28 12.52
N ASN A 183 -8.70 3.26 13.73
CA ASN A 183 -8.95 4.47 14.51
C ASN A 183 -7.63 5.14 14.92
N ALA A 184 -6.65 4.38 15.38
CA ALA A 184 -5.33 4.91 15.73
C ALA A 184 -4.65 5.55 14.50
N SER A 185 -4.70 4.90 13.33
CA SER A 185 -4.20 5.49 12.08
C SER A 185 -4.93 6.80 11.74
N ALA A 186 -6.26 6.80 11.81
CA ALA A 186 -7.06 7.99 11.53
C ALA A 186 -6.77 9.16 12.50
N GLN A 187 -6.50 8.85 13.79
CA GLN A 187 -6.13 9.85 14.79
C GLN A 187 -4.73 10.43 14.56
N VAL A 188 -3.75 9.57 14.27
CA VAL A 188 -2.39 10.00 13.95
C VAL A 188 -2.38 10.88 12.70
N MET A 189 -3.20 10.55 11.70
CA MET A 189 -3.32 11.31 10.45
C MET A 189 -4.21 12.56 10.56
N ARG A 190 -4.85 12.80 11.71
CA ARG A 190 -5.68 14.00 11.91
C ARG A 190 -4.81 15.26 11.83
N GLY A 191 -5.18 16.17 10.93
CA GLY A 191 -4.42 17.41 10.63
C GLY A 191 -3.28 17.24 9.63
N SER A 192 -2.83 16.01 9.35
CA SER A 192 -1.69 15.75 8.46
C SER A 192 -2.09 15.08 7.12
N ARG A 193 -3.40 14.88 6.86
CA ARG A 193 -3.86 14.18 5.64
C ARG A 193 -3.51 14.94 4.36
N GLY A 194 -3.67 16.26 4.35
CA GLY A 194 -3.32 17.10 3.21
C GLY A 194 -1.81 17.15 2.96
N ASP A 195 -1.03 17.25 4.04
CA ASP A 195 0.42 17.20 3.98
C ASP A 195 0.91 15.84 3.43
N TYR A 196 0.34 14.74 3.91
CA TYR A 196 0.64 13.41 3.38
C TYR A 196 0.23 13.24 1.91
N PHE A 197 -0.89 13.82 1.50
CA PHE A 197 -1.30 13.83 0.09
C PHE A 197 -0.26 14.55 -0.78
N LEU A 198 0.21 15.73 -0.36
CA LEU A 198 1.28 16.45 -1.05
C LEU A 198 2.61 15.68 -1.06
N PHE A 199 2.91 14.99 0.05
CA PHE A 199 4.06 14.10 0.11
C PHE A 199 3.97 12.97 -0.93
N LEU A 200 2.81 12.33 -1.08
CA LEU A 200 2.58 11.32 -2.13
C LEU A 200 2.69 11.91 -3.55
N LEU A 201 2.13 13.10 -3.79
CA LEU A 201 2.26 13.79 -5.07
C LEU A 201 3.73 14.07 -5.43
N SER A 202 4.60 14.26 -4.45
CA SER A 202 6.03 14.47 -4.69
C SER A 202 6.76 13.27 -5.30
N PHE A 203 6.10 12.10 -5.41
CA PHE A 203 6.60 10.90 -6.09
C PHE A 203 5.95 10.67 -7.47
N ILE A 204 5.12 11.60 -7.96
CA ILE A 204 4.37 11.41 -9.21
C ILE A 204 5.27 11.11 -10.40
N LEU A 205 6.45 11.75 -10.49
CA LEU A 205 7.42 11.49 -11.54
C LEU A 205 7.96 10.05 -11.50
N TRP A 206 8.12 9.46 -10.31
CA TRP A 206 8.54 8.07 -10.13
C TRP A 206 7.44 7.09 -10.56
N TYR A 207 6.17 7.43 -10.33
CA TYR A 207 5.05 6.62 -10.82
C TYR A 207 4.94 6.70 -12.34
N ILE A 208 5.10 7.88 -12.94
CA ILE A 208 5.14 8.06 -14.40
C ILE A 208 6.29 7.26 -15.00
N LEU A 209 7.50 7.36 -14.44
CA LEU A 209 8.65 6.58 -14.88
C LEU A 209 8.39 5.07 -14.81
N SER A 210 7.76 4.61 -13.74
CA SER A 210 7.37 3.19 -13.59
C SER A 210 6.36 2.76 -14.65
N GLY A 211 5.42 3.63 -15.04
CA GLY A 211 4.49 3.38 -16.14
C GLY A 211 5.20 3.27 -17.50
N ILE A 212 6.03 4.24 -17.84
CA ILE A 212 6.77 4.27 -19.11
C ILE A 212 7.70 3.05 -19.26
N THR A 213 8.32 2.61 -18.16
CA THR A 213 9.24 1.45 -18.16
C THR A 213 8.53 0.10 -17.98
N LEU A 214 7.20 0.03 -18.16
CA LEU A 214 6.38 -1.17 -17.92
C LEU A 214 6.65 -1.81 -16.55
N GLY A 215 6.96 -0.98 -15.56
CA GLY A 215 7.22 -1.41 -14.18
C GLY A 215 8.68 -1.71 -13.84
N LEU A 216 9.63 -1.68 -14.79
CA LEU A 216 11.03 -1.95 -14.49
C LEU A 216 11.64 -0.94 -13.49
N ALA A 217 11.21 0.33 -13.52
CA ALA A 217 11.67 1.31 -12.56
C ALA A 217 11.28 0.96 -11.10
N LYS A 218 10.29 0.08 -10.86
CA LYS A 218 9.87 -0.35 -9.52
C LYS A 218 10.98 -0.99 -8.69
N PHE A 219 12.02 -1.54 -9.32
CA PHE A 219 13.18 -2.07 -8.58
C PHE A 219 13.92 -0.99 -7.78
N TRP A 220 13.86 0.26 -8.21
CA TRP A 220 14.47 1.40 -7.51
C TRP A 220 13.42 2.24 -6.79
N THR A 221 12.29 2.47 -7.43
CA THR A 221 11.26 3.38 -6.91
C THR A 221 10.53 2.80 -5.70
N THR A 222 10.21 1.50 -5.71
CA THR A 222 9.47 0.87 -4.60
C THR A 222 10.25 0.92 -3.28
N PRO A 223 11.51 0.45 -3.18
CA PRO A 223 12.28 0.57 -1.93
C PRO A 223 12.40 2.01 -1.44
N TYR A 224 12.59 2.96 -2.37
CA TYR A 224 12.74 4.37 -2.04
C TYR A 224 11.44 4.99 -1.52
N ILE A 225 10.30 4.75 -2.18
CA ILE A 225 9.01 5.29 -1.77
C ILE A 225 8.58 4.68 -0.42
N GLU A 226 8.73 3.37 -0.25
CA GLU A 226 8.38 2.68 0.99
C GLU A 226 9.22 3.18 2.17
N MET A 227 10.53 3.32 2.01
CA MET A 227 11.39 3.85 3.06
C MET A 227 11.07 5.33 3.38
N SER A 228 10.76 6.13 2.35
CA SER A 228 10.34 7.53 2.54
C SER A 228 9.01 7.64 3.30
N THR A 229 8.08 6.71 3.05
CA THR A 229 6.81 6.65 3.77
C THR A 229 7.01 6.27 5.24
N ILE A 230 7.94 5.39 5.54
CA ILE A 230 8.32 5.05 6.92
C ILE A 230 8.97 6.24 7.61
N ALA A 231 9.86 6.97 6.92
CA ALA A 231 10.45 8.20 7.46
C ALA A 231 9.35 9.24 7.78
N TYR A 232 8.34 9.37 6.92
CA TYR A 232 7.18 10.21 7.17
C TYR A 232 6.40 9.76 8.41
N TYR A 233 6.09 8.46 8.50
CA TYR A 233 5.39 7.88 9.66
C TYR A 233 6.14 8.15 10.97
N GLN A 234 7.44 7.88 11.01
CA GLN A 234 8.26 8.10 12.20
C GLN A 234 8.25 9.58 12.62
N ASN A 235 8.45 10.49 11.67
CA ASN A 235 8.37 11.93 11.93
C ASN A 235 6.99 12.33 12.47
N LEU A 236 5.92 11.76 11.93
CA LEU A 236 4.55 12.04 12.35
C LEU A 236 4.31 11.60 13.81
N ILE A 237 4.77 10.42 14.20
CA ILE A 237 4.66 9.91 15.58
C ILE A 237 5.46 10.77 16.54
N ASP A 238 6.70 11.10 16.18
CA ASP A 238 7.59 11.92 17.03
C ASP A 238 7.01 13.31 17.24
N THR A 239 6.50 13.95 16.19
CA THR A 239 5.84 15.27 16.28
C THR A 239 4.61 15.22 17.20
N LYS A 240 3.75 14.18 17.06
CA LYS A 240 2.57 14.02 17.93
C LYS A 240 2.93 13.76 19.39
N ARG A 241 4.00 12.99 19.64
CA ARG A 241 4.50 12.73 20.99
C ARG A 241 4.98 14.01 21.66
N ASN A 242 5.78 14.82 20.94
CA ASN A 242 6.31 16.08 21.44
C ASN A 242 5.18 17.08 21.76
N MET A 243 4.18 17.21 20.87
CA MET A 243 3.01 18.07 21.13
C MET A 243 2.25 17.67 22.39
N ASN A 244 2.08 16.37 22.64
CA ASN A 244 1.41 15.90 23.86
C ASN A 244 2.24 16.16 25.12
N GLN A 245 3.58 16.11 25.04
CA GLN A 245 4.45 16.41 26.18
C GLN A 245 4.53 17.90 26.50
N SER A 246 4.41 18.77 25.49
CA SER A 246 4.43 20.24 25.68
C SER A 246 3.08 20.80 26.18
N ALA A 247 2.02 19.99 26.19
CA ALA A 247 0.69 20.40 26.66
C ALA A 247 0.47 20.16 28.18
N TYR A 248 1.46 19.60 28.88
CA TYR A 248 1.49 19.41 30.34
C TYR A 248 2.60 20.22 30.98
#